data_336f5369c1a7e912637e4c84828f1b1e
#
_entry.id   336f5369c1a7e912637e4c84828f1b1e
#
_cell.length_a   1.000
_cell.length_b   1.000
_cell.length_c   1.000
_cell.angle_alpha   90.00
_cell.angle_beta   90.00
_cell.angle_gamma   90.00
#
_symmetry.space_group_name_H-M   'P 1'
#
loop_
_entity.id
_entity.type
_entity.pdbx_description
1 polymer ?
#
loop_
_entity_poly.entity_id
_entity_poly.type
_entity_poly.pdbx_seq_one_letter_code
_entity_poly.pdbx_strand_id
1 'polypeptide(L)'
;MKREKIYQLLKKLLAAKVPVQGIGLQAHWSINTPSQEELENSIKLFSSLGLKIQITELDISVYAGRQGGQIGQAKRDTTAAVFTEEMEQKQLEKYKMVFEVFRKYKKHITGITFWNLSDKYSWLDSRGRKNFPLLFDKTLKPKKAFWEVVNF
;
A
#
# COMPACT_ATOMS: atom_id res chain seq x y z
N MET A 1 15.66 11.12 -4.82
CA MET A 1 14.54 10.39 -4.20
C MET A 1 14.64 8.90 -4.52
N LYS A 2 14.21 7.96 -3.65
CA LYS A 2 14.38 6.49 -3.87
C LYS A 2 13.79 6.01 -5.20
N ARG A 3 12.56 6.45 -5.51
CA ARG A 3 11.83 6.12 -6.76
C ARG A 3 12.63 6.46 -8.02
N GLU A 4 13.23 7.64 -8.07
CA GLU A 4 14.05 8.07 -9.21
C GLU A 4 15.30 7.19 -9.40
N LYS A 5 15.97 6.83 -8.32
CA LYS A 5 17.15 5.94 -8.38
C LYS A 5 16.78 4.56 -8.94
N ILE A 6 15.63 4.02 -8.55
CA ILE A 6 15.12 2.75 -9.08
C ILE A 6 14.80 2.88 -10.57
N TYR A 7 14.14 3.96 -10.99
CA TYR A 7 13.86 4.23 -12.40
C TYR A 7 15.12 4.26 -13.24
N GLN A 8 16.15 5.00 -12.80
CA GLN A 8 17.42 5.07 -13.51
C GLN A 8 18.16 3.71 -13.56
N LEU A 9 18.09 2.92 -12.50
CA LEU A 9 18.61 1.54 -12.49
C LEU A 9 17.90 0.68 -13.52
N LEU A 10 16.57 0.70 -13.57
CA LEU A 10 15.78 -0.06 -14.55
C LEU A 10 16.10 0.34 -15.97
N LYS A 11 16.24 1.63 -16.25
CA LYS A 11 16.70 2.14 -17.57
C LYS A 11 18.03 1.54 -17.99
N LYS A 12 19.00 1.52 -17.07
CA LYS A 12 20.34 0.94 -17.34
C LYS A 12 20.25 -0.55 -17.63
N LEU A 13 19.46 -1.30 -16.85
CA LEU A 13 19.27 -2.73 -17.05
C LEU A 13 18.61 -3.04 -18.40
N LEU A 14 17.57 -2.30 -18.76
CA LEU A 14 16.89 -2.47 -20.05
C LEU A 14 17.81 -2.11 -21.23
N ALA A 15 18.59 -1.04 -21.12
CA ALA A 15 19.58 -0.66 -22.13
C ALA A 15 20.68 -1.74 -22.31
N ALA A 16 21.03 -2.42 -21.23
CA ALA A 16 21.96 -3.56 -21.24
C ALA A 16 21.29 -4.88 -21.67
N LYS A 17 20.04 -4.83 -22.15
CA LYS A 17 19.25 -6.01 -22.58
C LYS A 17 19.06 -7.07 -21.49
N VAL A 18 19.12 -6.68 -20.23
CA VAL A 18 18.76 -7.58 -19.12
C VAL A 18 17.25 -7.85 -19.20
N PRO A 19 16.78 -9.11 -19.11
CA PRO A 19 15.40 -9.47 -19.28
C PRO A 19 14.50 -9.11 -18.09
N VAL A 20 14.34 -7.81 -17.83
CA VAL A 20 13.43 -7.28 -16.81
C VAL A 20 12.07 -7.04 -17.45
N GLN A 21 11.03 -7.71 -16.95
CA GLN A 21 9.67 -7.63 -17.51
C GLN A 21 8.70 -6.84 -16.61
N GLY A 22 9.03 -6.64 -15.34
CA GLY A 22 8.16 -5.97 -14.41
C GLY A 22 8.86 -5.50 -13.15
N ILE A 23 8.11 -4.78 -12.33
CA ILE A 23 8.54 -4.26 -11.03
C ILE A 23 7.46 -4.54 -9.98
N GLY A 24 7.88 -4.96 -8.78
CA GLY A 24 7.02 -5.08 -7.60
C GLY A 24 7.03 -3.79 -6.77
N LEU A 25 5.86 -3.31 -6.42
CA LEU A 25 5.65 -2.25 -5.44
C LEU A 25 5.09 -2.87 -4.17
N GLN A 26 5.82 -2.80 -3.05
CA GLN A 26 5.39 -3.42 -1.78
C GLN A 26 4.04 -2.86 -1.29
N ALA A 27 3.88 -1.55 -1.33
CA ALA A 27 2.63 -0.88 -0.97
C ALA A 27 2.26 -0.96 0.52
N HIS A 28 3.25 -0.85 1.41
CA HIS A 28 3.02 -0.64 2.84
C HIS A 28 2.68 0.84 3.09
N TRP A 29 1.41 1.15 3.02
CA TRP A 29 0.92 2.53 3.03
C TRP A 29 0.21 2.89 4.33
N SER A 30 -0.35 4.08 4.37
CA SER A 30 -1.16 4.56 5.47
C SER A 30 -2.38 5.32 4.94
N ILE A 31 -3.31 5.64 5.82
CA ILE A 31 -4.46 6.48 5.47
C ILE A 31 -4.05 7.84 4.87
N ASN A 32 -2.84 8.34 5.16
CA ASN A 32 -2.38 9.64 4.66
C ASN A 32 -1.49 9.54 3.42
N THR A 33 -0.83 8.41 3.17
CA THR A 33 0.15 8.26 2.09
C THR A 33 0.00 6.92 1.36
N PRO A 34 0.29 6.90 0.04
CA PRO A 34 0.56 8.02 -0.85
C PRO A 34 -0.70 8.83 -1.16
N SER A 35 -0.55 10.05 -1.68
CA SER A 35 -1.64 10.75 -2.33
C SER A 35 -2.03 10.04 -3.64
N GLN A 36 -3.21 10.36 -4.19
CA GLN A 36 -3.60 9.86 -5.51
C GLN A 36 -2.58 10.21 -6.58
N GLU A 37 -2.14 11.46 -6.60
CA GLU A 37 -1.15 11.95 -7.56
C GLU A 37 0.19 11.21 -7.42
N GLU A 38 0.68 11.00 -6.21
CA GLU A 38 1.93 10.26 -5.97
C GLU A 38 1.86 8.82 -6.47
N LEU A 39 0.72 8.17 -6.28
CA LEU A 39 0.47 6.81 -6.75
C LEU A 39 0.42 6.77 -8.28
N GLU A 40 -0.39 7.63 -8.90
CA GLU A 40 -0.49 7.72 -10.35
C GLU A 40 0.86 8.03 -11.00
N ASN A 41 1.61 8.99 -10.44
CA ASN A 41 2.94 9.34 -10.93
C ASN A 41 3.94 8.17 -10.82
N SER A 42 3.81 7.34 -9.79
CA SER A 42 4.65 6.14 -9.66
C SER A 42 4.31 5.09 -10.73
N ILE A 43 3.04 4.86 -10.95
CA ILE A 43 2.57 3.90 -11.98
C ILE A 43 2.99 4.39 -13.39
N LYS A 44 2.73 5.66 -13.72
CA LYS A 44 3.14 6.27 -15.00
C LYS A 44 4.65 6.16 -15.23
N LEU A 45 5.44 6.46 -14.20
CA LEU A 45 6.89 6.43 -14.30
C LEU A 45 7.41 5.05 -14.67
N PHE A 46 6.98 4.00 -13.99
CA PHE A 46 7.47 2.65 -14.25
C PHE A 46 6.87 2.02 -15.50
N SER A 47 5.60 2.28 -15.79
CA SER A 47 4.96 1.80 -17.02
C SER A 47 5.53 2.45 -18.28
N SER A 48 6.10 3.67 -18.20
CA SER A 48 6.78 4.32 -19.32
C SER A 48 8.02 3.56 -19.82
N LEU A 49 8.56 2.65 -19.00
CA LEU A 49 9.65 1.76 -19.37
C LEU A 49 9.17 0.47 -20.09
N GLY A 50 7.87 0.33 -20.34
CA GLY A 50 7.28 -0.90 -20.88
C GLY A 50 7.13 -2.01 -19.84
N LEU A 51 7.42 -1.74 -18.56
CA LEU A 51 7.37 -2.74 -17.49
C LEU A 51 5.95 -2.96 -16.98
N LYS A 52 5.65 -4.20 -16.62
CA LYS A 52 4.46 -4.55 -15.85
C LYS A 52 4.68 -4.22 -14.37
N ILE A 53 3.60 -3.90 -13.69
CA ILE A 53 3.62 -3.55 -12.26
C ILE A 53 2.83 -4.59 -11.49
N GLN A 54 3.38 -5.07 -10.39
CA GLN A 54 2.68 -5.91 -9.43
C GLN A 54 2.70 -5.21 -8.07
N ILE A 55 1.55 -5.17 -7.40
CA ILE A 55 1.46 -4.76 -6.01
C ILE A 55 1.67 -6.02 -5.17
N THR A 56 2.75 -6.06 -4.39
CA THR A 56 3.22 -7.32 -3.81
C THR A 56 2.86 -7.55 -2.36
N GLU A 57 2.61 -6.47 -1.60
CA GLU A 57 2.51 -6.55 -0.15
C GLU A 57 1.56 -5.48 0.42
N LEU A 58 0.39 -5.30 -0.23
CA LEU A 58 -0.53 -4.22 0.13
C LEU A 58 -1.04 -4.35 1.55
N ASP A 59 -0.82 -3.31 2.33
CA ASP A 59 -1.52 -3.01 3.56
C ASP A 59 -1.65 -1.50 3.77
N ILE A 60 -2.70 -1.06 4.48
CA ILE A 60 -2.96 0.36 4.73
C ILE A 60 -3.13 0.61 6.22
N SER A 61 -2.06 1.05 6.88
CA SER A 61 -2.08 1.44 8.29
C SER A 61 -3.12 2.52 8.57
N VAL A 62 -3.89 2.36 9.64
CA VAL A 62 -4.86 3.37 10.11
C VAL A 62 -4.20 4.55 10.82
N TYR A 63 -2.90 4.50 11.00
CA TYR A 63 -2.12 5.60 11.57
C TYR A 63 -1.37 6.35 10.48
N ALA A 64 -1.12 7.63 10.71
CA ALA A 64 -0.25 8.42 9.83
C ALA A 64 1.08 7.70 9.63
N GLY A 65 1.48 7.53 8.36
CA GLY A 65 2.75 6.90 8.02
C GLY A 65 3.92 7.71 8.59
N ARG A 66 5.02 7.04 8.86
CA ARG A 66 6.26 7.69 9.29
C ARG A 66 6.76 8.60 8.16
N GLN A 67 6.83 9.89 8.40
CA GLN A 67 7.61 10.77 7.53
C GLN A 67 9.09 10.43 7.71
N GLY A 68 9.75 10.00 6.59
CA GLY A 68 11.21 9.99 6.50
C GLY A 68 11.94 8.89 7.25
N GLY A 69 11.52 7.62 7.16
CA GLY A 69 12.42 6.47 7.44
C GLY A 69 13.03 6.37 8.84
N GLN A 70 12.66 7.18 9.80
CA GLN A 70 13.18 7.13 11.15
C GLN A 70 12.52 6.01 11.96
N ILE A 71 13.26 4.93 12.16
CA ILE A 71 13.01 3.93 13.19
C ILE A 71 13.40 4.56 14.53
N GLY A 72 12.58 5.45 15.04
CA GLY A 72 12.90 6.13 16.29
C GLY A 72 11.69 6.80 16.91
N GLN A 73 11.36 6.36 18.13
CA GLN A 73 10.60 7.09 19.14
C GLN A 73 9.21 7.64 18.75
N ALA A 74 8.31 6.79 18.24
CA ALA A 74 6.91 7.04 18.49
C ALA A 74 6.70 6.89 20.01
N LYS A 75 6.26 7.96 20.70
CA LYS A 75 5.78 7.86 22.08
C LYS A 75 4.89 6.63 22.19
N ARG A 76 5.09 5.84 23.24
CA ARG A 76 4.20 4.72 23.57
C ARG A 76 2.78 5.27 23.68
N ASP A 77 2.03 5.16 22.63
CA ASP A 77 0.60 5.42 22.68
C ASP A 77 -0.03 4.16 23.27
N THR A 78 -0.27 4.21 24.56
CA THR A 78 -0.88 3.12 25.32
C THR A 78 -2.41 3.21 25.32
N THR A 79 -2.99 4.12 24.52
CA THR A 79 -4.44 4.13 24.32
C THR A 79 -4.85 2.80 23.72
N ALA A 80 -5.77 2.13 24.38
CA ALA A 80 -6.25 0.82 23.98
C ALA A 80 -6.57 0.81 22.50
N ALA A 81 -6.01 -0.14 21.79
CA ALA A 81 -6.10 -0.27 20.37
C ALA A 81 -7.54 -0.62 19.94
N VAL A 82 -8.37 0.38 19.86
CA VAL A 82 -9.73 0.28 19.36
C VAL A 82 -9.74 0.79 17.93
N PHE A 83 -10.28 -0.02 17.02
CA PHE A 83 -10.56 0.42 15.66
C PHE A 83 -11.81 1.30 15.69
N THR A 84 -11.61 2.61 15.63
CA THR A 84 -12.71 3.58 15.72
C THR A 84 -13.42 3.73 14.38
N GLU A 85 -14.65 4.22 14.41
CA GLU A 85 -15.43 4.51 13.20
C GLU A 85 -14.71 5.55 12.31
N GLU A 86 -14.04 6.54 12.90
CA GLU A 86 -13.23 7.50 12.15
C GLU A 86 -12.05 6.84 11.43
N MET A 87 -11.37 5.90 12.07
CA MET A 87 -10.29 5.13 11.44
C MET A 87 -10.83 4.27 10.30
N GLU A 88 -11.97 3.62 10.49
CA GLU A 88 -12.62 2.82 9.47
C GLU A 88 -13.00 3.66 8.25
N GLN A 89 -13.58 4.84 8.47
CA GLN A 89 -13.98 5.74 7.39
C GLN A 89 -12.76 6.22 6.58
N LYS A 90 -11.70 6.68 7.25
CA LYS A 90 -10.46 7.09 6.58
C LYS A 90 -9.81 5.94 5.80
N GLN A 91 -9.84 4.73 6.35
CA GLN A 91 -9.30 3.56 5.68
C GLN A 91 -10.13 3.16 4.46
N LEU A 92 -11.46 3.21 4.58
CA LEU A 92 -12.40 3.01 3.48
C LEU A 92 -12.09 3.95 2.31
N GLU A 93 -12.02 5.26 2.57
CA GLU A 93 -11.72 6.29 1.57
C GLU A 93 -10.35 6.05 0.91
N LYS A 94 -9.38 5.63 1.70
CA LYS A 94 -8.04 5.31 1.18
C LYS A 94 -8.05 4.09 0.28
N TYR A 95 -8.67 2.99 0.67
CA TYR A 95 -8.80 1.82 -0.18
C TYR A 95 -9.58 2.12 -1.46
N LYS A 96 -10.67 2.88 -1.37
CA LYS A 96 -11.45 3.34 -2.51
C LYS A 96 -10.57 4.07 -3.51
N MET A 97 -9.87 5.14 -3.08
CA MET A 97 -8.96 5.92 -3.92
C MET A 97 -7.88 5.03 -4.57
N VAL A 98 -7.25 4.16 -3.79
CA VAL A 98 -6.19 3.27 -4.28
C VAL A 98 -6.72 2.34 -5.37
N PHE A 99 -7.88 1.71 -5.16
CA PHE A 99 -8.44 0.78 -6.14
C PHE A 99 -9.05 1.47 -7.34
N GLU A 100 -9.56 2.70 -7.24
CA GLU A 100 -9.91 3.53 -8.39
C GLU A 100 -8.69 3.79 -9.28
N VAL A 101 -7.54 4.12 -8.69
CA VAL A 101 -6.29 4.27 -9.43
C VAL A 101 -5.87 2.94 -10.06
N PHE A 102 -5.93 1.82 -9.33
CA PHE A 102 -5.55 0.53 -9.89
C PHE A 102 -6.43 0.13 -11.07
N ARG A 103 -7.74 0.34 -11.01
CA ARG A 103 -8.67 0.09 -12.12
C ARG A 103 -8.36 0.99 -13.32
N LYS A 104 -8.07 2.27 -13.09
CA LYS A 104 -7.65 3.21 -14.14
C LYS A 104 -6.40 2.73 -14.88
N TYR A 105 -5.45 2.12 -14.17
CA TYR A 105 -4.19 1.63 -14.74
C TYR A 105 -4.13 0.11 -14.91
N LYS A 106 -5.26 -0.58 -14.98
CA LYS A 106 -5.34 -2.05 -15.07
C LYS A 106 -4.55 -2.69 -16.21
N LYS A 107 -4.27 -1.95 -17.29
CA LYS A 107 -3.43 -2.44 -18.41
C LYS A 107 -1.95 -2.63 -18.01
N HIS A 108 -1.51 -1.94 -16.97
CA HIS A 108 -0.12 -1.97 -16.48
C HIS A 108 0.05 -2.83 -15.24
N ILE A 109 -1.01 -3.02 -14.46
CA ILE A 109 -0.99 -3.76 -13.20
C ILE A 109 -1.41 -5.21 -13.46
N THR A 110 -0.55 -6.18 -13.09
CA THR A 110 -0.76 -7.62 -13.34
C THR A 110 -1.34 -8.36 -12.14
N GLY A 111 -1.26 -7.79 -10.97
CA GLY A 111 -1.79 -8.43 -9.76
C GLY A 111 -1.63 -7.55 -8.52
N ILE A 112 -2.45 -7.86 -7.52
CA ILE A 112 -2.43 -7.20 -6.21
C ILE A 112 -2.45 -8.30 -5.16
N THR A 113 -1.43 -8.32 -4.31
CA THR A 113 -1.30 -9.24 -3.17
C THR A 113 -1.36 -8.45 -1.88
N PHE A 114 -2.25 -8.81 -0.99
CA PHE A 114 -2.29 -8.27 0.37
C PHE A 114 -1.22 -8.94 1.23
N TRP A 115 -0.57 -8.17 2.12
CA TRP A 115 0.52 -8.70 2.95
C TRP A 115 0.05 -9.58 4.12
N ASN A 116 -1.23 -9.79 4.25
CA ASN A 116 -1.84 -10.79 5.12
C ASN A 116 -3.35 -10.91 4.84
N LEU A 117 -3.97 -11.90 5.48
CA LEU A 117 -5.41 -12.14 5.34
C LEU A 117 -6.24 -11.18 6.22
N SER A 118 -5.86 -11.01 7.49
CA SER A 118 -6.67 -10.27 8.46
C SER A 118 -5.83 -9.52 9.49
N ASP A 119 -6.44 -8.55 10.14
CA ASP A 119 -5.84 -7.75 11.19
C ASP A 119 -5.31 -8.58 12.38
N LYS A 120 -5.79 -9.82 12.55
CA LYS A 120 -5.28 -10.76 13.55
C LYS A 120 -3.79 -11.04 13.38
N TYR A 121 -3.31 -11.05 12.13
CA TYR A 121 -1.95 -11.41 11.77
C TYR A 121 -1.12 -10.20 11.29
N SER A 122 -1.56 -9.00 11.63
CA SER A 122 -0.86 -7.78 11.21
C SER A 122 0.57 -7.72 11.76
N TRP A 123 1.55 -7.61 10.85
CA TRP A 123 2.94 -7.39 11.22
C TRP A 123 3.20 -5.96 11.75
N LEU A 124 2.25 -5.05 11.53
CA LEU A 124 2.30 -3.67 12.01
C LEU A 124 1.93 -3.54 13.50
N ASP A 125 1.51 -4.62 14.12
CA ASP A 125 1.29 -4.67 15.55
C ASP A 125 2.64 -4.57 16.26
N SER A 126 2.89 -3.48 16.96
CA SER A 126 4.17 -3.28 17.63
C SER A 126 4.04 -2.51 18.93
N ARG A 127 4.82 -2.92 19.94
CA ARG A 127 5.01 -2.18 21.18
C ARG A 127 3.71 -1.80 21.92
N GLY A 128 2.73 -2.71 21.92
CA GLY A 128 1.46 -2.51 22.61
C GLY A 128 0.41 -1.72 21.81
N ARG A 129 0.74 -1.23 20.62
CA ARG A 129 -0.24 -0.59 19.74
C ARG A 129 -0.66 -1.54 18.63
N LYS A 130 -1.97 -1.81 18.55
CA LYS A 130 -2.58 -2.57 17.47
C LYS A 130 -2.73 -1.71 16.21
N ASN A 131 -2.63 -2.35 15.04
CA ASN A 131 -2.94 -1.75 13.76
C ASN A 131 -3.98 -2.59 13.04
N PHE A 132 -4.74 -1.97 12.17
CA PHE A 132 -5.88 -2.59 11.50
C PHE A 132 -5.76 -2.39 9.97
N PRO A 133 -4.66 -2.87 9.32
CA PRO A 133 -4.33 -2.45 7.96
C PRO A 133 -5.05 -3.22 6.87
N LEU A 134 -5.72 -4.32 7.19
CA LEU A 134 -6.22 -5.28 6.22
C LEU A 134 -7.74 -5.20 6.00
N LEU A 135 -8.23 -5.99 5.05
CA LEU A 135 -9.65 -5.98 4.64
C LEU A 135 -10.56 -6.78 5.58
N PHE A 136 -9.99 -7.73 6.31
CA PHE A 136 -10.72 -8.52 7.29
C PHE A 136 -10.27 -8.16 8.71
N ASP A 137 -11.23 -8.11 9.63
CA ASP A 137 -10.95 -7.90 11.04
C ASP A 137 -10.31 -9.15 11.70
N LYS A 138 -10.01 -9.06 12.99
CA LYS A 138 -9.43 -10.17 13.77
C LYS A 138 -10.30 -11.41 13.87
N THR A 139 -11.60 -11.31 13.57
CA THR A 139 -12.58 -12.40 13.57
C THR A 139 -12.88 -12.92 12.17
N LEU A 140 -12.12 -12.45 11.15
CA LEU A 140 -12.28 -12.77 9.74
C LEU A 140 -13.56 -12.21 9.12
N LYS A 141 -14.18 -11.22 9.73
CA LYS A 141 -15.30 -10.50 9.13
C LYS A 141 -14.79 -9.42 8.18
N PRO A 142 -15.41 -9.27 7.00
CA PRO A 142 -15.02 -8.20 6.06
C PRO A 142 -15.33 -6.83 6.68
N LYS A 143 -14.37 -5.91 6.58
CA LYS A 143 -14.54 -4.50 6.91
C LYS A 143 -15.20 -3.75 5.75
N LYS A 144 -15.68 -2.53 5.96
CA LYS A 144 -16.31 -1.73 4.90
C LYS A 144 -15.41 -1.58 3.67
N ALA A 145 -14.10 -1.42 3.88
CA ALA A 145 -13.11 -1.31 2.79
C ALA A 145 -13.05 -2.54 1.87
N PHE A 146 -13.43 -3.72 2.33
CA PHE A 146 -13.47 -4.93 1.51
C PHE A 146 -14.38 -4.74 0.28
N TRP A 147 -15.53 -4.09 0.45
CA TRP A 147 -16.51 -3.92 -0.63
C TRP A 147 -16.04 -2.95 -1.70
N GLU A 148 -15.24 -1.94 -1.34
CA GLU A 148 -14.62 -1.03 -2.32
C GLU A 148 -13.53 -1.74 -3.17
N VAL A 149 -12.97 -2.81 -2.64
CA VAL A 149 -11.95 -3.63 -3.33
C VAL A 149 -12.59 -4.61 -4.30
N VAL A 150 -13.67 -5.29 -3.91
CA VAL A 150 -14.26 -6.38 -4.70
C VAL A 150 -15.37 -5.94 -5.67
N ASN A 151 -15.94 -4.75 -5.49
CA ASN A 151 -16.93 -4.19 -6.41
C ASN A 151 -16.23 -3.56 -7.63
N PHE A 152 -16.25 -4.28 -8.74
CA PHE A 152 -15.68 -3.85 -10.02
C PHE A 152 -16.73 -3.20 -10.91
#